data_aabb115b2338df696d936b989f99cb23
#
_entry.id   aabb115b2338df696d936b989f99cb23
#
_cell.length_a   1.000
_cell.length_b   1.000
_cell.length_c   1.000
_cell.angle_alpha   90.00
_cell.angle_beta   90.00
_cell.angle_gamma   90.00
#
_symmetry.space_group_name_H-M   'P 1'
#
loop_
_entity.id
_entity.type
_entity.pdbx_description
1 polymer ?
#
loop_
_entity_poly.entity_id
_entity_poly.type
_entity_poly.pdbx_seq_one_letter_code
_entity_poly.pdbx_strand_id
1 'polypeptide(L)'
;LVESAKADYNYNFESMRNEERITQDYLHMLELEGLNCRERSKIATKLVANRQTRRNYKDAVEELEPIVEFFDDPQNRATINRMSELLGQVRKIENYHQKRFYVPKVVSSQNIKDNPSRDDMANAS
;
A
#
# COMPACT_ATOMS: atom_id res chain seq x y z
N LEU A 1 1.63 -2.50 5.67
CA LEU A 1 1.64 -1.10 5.25
C LEU A 1 3.03 -0.62 4.86
N VAL A 2 4.00 -0.82 5.75
CA VAL A 2 5.40 -0.47 5.50
C VAL A 2 5.96 -1.27 4.33
N GLU A 3 5.69 -2.57 4.32
CA GLU A 3 6.14 -3.47 3.26
C GLU A 3 5.52 -3.11 1.93
N SER A 4 4.26 -2.68 1.94
CA SER A 4 3.55 -2.25 0.75
C SER A 4 4.19 -1.00 0.16
N ALA A 5 4.56 -0.02 0.99
CA ALA A 5 5.21 1.20 0.52
C ALA A 5 6.57 0.91 -0.09
N LYS A 6 7.35 0.03 0.54
CA LYS A 6 8.65 -0.39 -0.01
C LYS A 6 8.50 -1.15 -1.31
N ALA A 7 7.53 -2.05 -1.38
CA ALA A 7 7.27 -2.81 -2.59
C ALA A 7 6.88 -1.89 -3.75
N ASP A 8 6.03 -0.91 -3.49
CA ASP A 8 5.61 0.07 -4.48
C ASP A 8 6.78 0.93 -4.94
N TYR A 9 7.62 1.36 -4.00
CA TYR A 9 8.82 2.12 -4.32
C TYR A 9 9.75 1.32 -5.22
N ASN A 10 10.04 0.08 -4.86
CA ASN A 10 10.94 -0.76 -5.63
C ASN A 10 10.37 -1.05 -7.02
N TYR A 11 9.08 -1.32 -7.10
CA TYR A 11 8.42 -1.57 -8.39
C TYR A 11 8.54 -0.35 -9.30
N ASN A 12 8.22 0.83 -8.79
CA ASN A 12 8.27 2.05 -9.58
C ASN A 12 9.70 2.42 -9.96
N PHE A 13 10.65 2.21 -9.05
CA PHE A 13 12.06 2.47 -9.31
C PHE A 13 12.60 1.57 -10.43
N GLU A 14 12.34 0.27 -10.36
CA GLU A 14 12.77 -0.68 -11.38
C GLU A 14 12.07 -0.42 -12.71
N SER A 15 10.78 -0.07 -12.66
CA SER A 15 10.03 0.27 -13.86
C SER A 15 10.59 1.52 -14.53
N MET A 16 10.95 2.51 -13.73
CA MET A 16 11.59 3.72 -14.25
C MET A 16 12.90 3.41 -14.94
N ARG A 17 13.72 2.56 -14.34
CA ARG A 17 14.99 2.15 -14.93
C ARG A 17 14.80 1.35 -16.22
N ASN A 18 13.80 0.50 -16.25
CA ASN A 18 13.45 -0.26 -17.43
C ASN A 18 13.02 0.65 -18.58
N GLU A 19 12.19 1.66 -18.27
CA GLU A 19 11.77 2.64 -19.28
C GLU A 19 12.95 3.46 -19.79
N GLU A 20 13.95 3.71 -18.95
CA GLU A 20 15.17 4.39 -19.37
C GLU A 20 15.95 3.55 -20.38
N ARG A 21 16.03 2.24 -20.18
CA ARG A 21 16.67 1.35 -21.15
C ARG A 21 15.91 1.36 -22.48
N ILE A 22 14.59 1.35 -22.41
CA ILE A 22 13.75 1.42 -23.62
C ILE A 22 13.99 2.74 -24.33
N THR A 23 14.13 3.83 -23.59
CA THR A 23 14.48 5.14 -24.17
C THR A 23 15.77 5.04 -24.97
N GLN A 24 16.81 4.42 -24.41
CA GLN A 24 18.09 4.26 -25.08
C GLN A 24 17.94 3.42 -26.37
N ASP A 25 17.16 2.37 -26.30
CA ASP A 25 16.90 1.54 -27.47
C ASP A 25 16.23 2.33 -28.60
N TYR A 26 15.23 3.14 -28.26
CA TYR A 26 14.56 3.98 -29.26
C TYR A 26 15.51 5.02 -29.86
N LEU A 27 16.37 5.61 -29.02
CA LEU A 27 17.35 6.59 -29.50
C LEU A 27 18.35 5.94 -30.44
N HIS A 28 18.81 4.72 -30.12
CA HIS A 28 19.69 3.97 -31.02
C HIS A 28 19.01 3.65 -32.34
N MET A 29 17.74 3.23 -32.29
CA MET A 29 17.00 2.96 -33.51
C MET A 29 16.86 4.19 -34.39
N LEU A 30 16.66 5.37 -33.80
CA LEU A 30 16.55 6.63 -34.54
C LEU A 30 17.89 7.04 -35.18
N GLU A 31 19.02 6.55 -34.64
CA GLU A 31 20.35 6.82 -35.20
C GLU A 31 20.68 5.94 -36.38
N LEU A 32 19.93 4.85 -36.60
CA LEU A 32 20.19 3.93 -37.68
C LEU A 32 19.95 4.57 -39.03
N GLU A 33 20.84 4.27 -39.97
CA GLU A 33 20.67 4.69 -41.37
C GLU A 33 19.67 3.77 -42.06
N GLY A 34 19.06 4.29 -43.09
CA GLY A 34 18.13 3.51 -43.89
C GLY A 34 16.67 3.50 -43.42
N LEU A 35 16.37 4.14 -42.28
CA LEU A 35 14.99 4.28 -41.84
C LEU A 35 14.31 5.36 -42.66
N ASN A 36 13.09 5.08 -43.15
CA ASN A 36 12.30 6.09 -43.86
C ASN A 36 11.55 6.99 -42.87
N CYS A 37 10.94 8.02 -43.40
CA CYS A 37 10.23 9.02 -42.58
C CYS A 37 9.11 8.39 -41.74
N ARG A 38 8.37 7.45 -42.31
CA ARG A 38 7.27 6.77 -41.59
C ARG A 38 7.79 5.96 -40.41
N GLU A 39 8.86 5.22 -40.62
CA GLU A 39 9.47 4.42 -39.56
C GLU A 39 9.99 5.30 -38.44
N ARG A 40 10.65 6.40 -38.79
CA ARG A 40 11.17 7.35 -37.78
C ARG A 40 10.01 7.99 -37.00
N SER A 41 8.91 8.33 -37.69
CA SER A 41 7.75 8.90 -37.02
C SER A 41 7.13 7.94 -36.02
N LYS A 42 7.04 6.65 -36.37
CA LYS A 42 6.54 5.62 -35.44
C LYS A 42 7.40 5.51 -34.21
N ILE A 43 8.72 5.46 -34.40
CA ILE A 43 9.67 5.37 -33.28
C ILE A 43 9.58 6.61 -32.40
N ALA A 44 9.48 7.78 -33.00
CA ALA A 44 9.33 9.02 -32.25
C ALA A 44 8.06 9.04 -31.42
N THR A 45 6.96 8.56 -31.95
CA THR A 45 5.70 8.46 -31.21
C THR A 45 5.85 7.52 -30.01
N LYS A 46 6.48 6.37 -30.23
CA LYS A 46 6.74 5.42 -29.13
C LYS A 46 7.67 6.01 -28.09
N LEU A 47 8.66 6.78 -28.52
CA LEU A 47 9.59 7.45 -27.61
C LEU A 47 8.86 8.47 -26.74
N VAL A 48 7.95 9.25 -27.29
CA VAL A 48 7.16 10.21 -26.51
C VAL A 48 6.34 9.49 -25.44
N ALA A 49 5.65 8.40 -25.81
CA ALA A 49 4.85 7.61 -24.87
C ALA A 49 5.74 7.01 -23.79
N ASN A 50 6.90 6.50 -24.17
CA ASN A 50 7.88 5.94 -23.25
C ASN A 50 8.36 7.00 -22.24
N ARG A 51 8.64 8.21 -22.71
CA ARG A 51 9.09 9.30 -21.83
C ARG A 51 8.01 9.70 -20.83
N GLN A 52 6.76 9.71 -21.24
CA GLN A 52 5.63 10.00 -20.35
C GLN A 52 5.47 8.91 -19.31
N THR A 53 5.58 7.66 -19.70
CA THR A 53 5.50 6.51 -18.79
C THR A 53 6.62 6.57 -17.77
N ARG A 54 7.83 6.88 -18.21
CA ARG A 54 8.99 7.02 -17.32
C ARG A 54 8.76 8.13 -16.31
N ARG A 55 8.18 9.24 -16.74
CA ARG A 55 7.90 10.37 -15.84
C ARG A 55 6.89 9.95 -14.76
N ASN A 56 5.87 9.20 -15.14
CA ASN A 56 4.89 8.73 -14.15
C ASN A 56 5.55 7.87 -13.08
N TYR A 57 6.44 6.96 -13.48
CA TYR A 57 7.19 6.15 -12.52
C TYR A 57 8.12 6.99 -11.66
N LYS A 58 8.78 7.97 -12.27
CA LYS A 58 9.67 8.87 -11.54
C LYS A 58 8.90 9.68 -10.49
N ASP A 59 7.75 10.20 -10.86
CA ASP A 59 6.91 10.95 -9.93
C ASP A 59 6.48 10.08 -8.76
N ALA A 60 6.09 8.83 -9.02
CA ALA A 60 5.74 7.88 -7.97
C ALA A 60 6.92 7.59 -7.05
N VAL A 61 8.12 7.44 -7.60
CA VAL A 61 9.34 7.24 -6.81
C VAL A 61 9.60 8.45 -5.91
N GLU A 62 9.48 9.65 -6.46
CA GLU A 62 9.71 10.88 -5.70
C GLU A 62 8.71 11.05 -4.56
N GLU A 63 7.46 10.64 -4.78
CA GLU A 63 6.43 10.70 -3.74
C GLU A 63 6.62 9.66 -2.66
N LEU A 64 7.09 8.47 -3.03
CA LEU A 64 7.28 7.37 -2.09
C LEU A 64 8.59 7.44 -1.32
N GLU A 65 9.58 8.13 -1.86
CA GLU A 65 10.92 8.19 -1.26
C GLU A 65 10.90 8.69 0.20
N PRO A 66 10.27 9.82 0.53
CA PRO A 66 10.26 10.27 1.93
C PRO A 66 9.53 9.30 2.85
N ILE A 67 8.52 8.60 2.34
CA ILE A 67 7.79 7.60 3.12
C ILE A 67 8.71 6.42 3.44
N VAL A 68 9.43 5.91 2.45
CA VAL A 68 10.36 4.80 2.61
C VAL A 68 11.50 5.20 3.54
N GLU A 69 12.04 6.41 3.39
CA GLU A 69 13.09 6.91 4.27
C GLU A 69 12.62 6.98 5.72
N PHE A 70 11.40 7.45 5.94
CA PHE A 70 10.81 7.50 7.27
C PHE A 70 10.74 6.10 7.88
N PHE A 71 10.27 5.12 7.12
CA PHE A 71 10.12 3.75 7.60
C PHE A 71 11.46 3.03 7.79
N ASP A 72 12.50 3.45 7.10
CA ASP A 72 13.83 2.86 7.23
C ASP A 72 14.58 3.36 8.47
N ASP A 73 14.12 4.45 9.07
CA ASP A 73 14.72 4.95 10.32
C ASP A 73 14.40 3.94 11.44
N PRO A 74 15.44 3.45 12.17
CA PRO A 74 15.22 2.45 13.22
C PRO A 74 14.28 2.92 14.33
N GLN A 75 14.33 4.19 14.71
CA GLN A 75 13.43 4.73 15.73
C GLN A 75 11.97 4.73 15.27
N ASN A 76 11.75 5.15 14.05
CA ASN A 76 10.40 5.16 13.47
C ASN A 76 9.88 3.75 13.31
N ARG A 77 10.74 2.82 12.89
CA ARG A 77 10.38 1.42 12.75
C ARG A 77 9.95 0.82 14.09
N ALA A 78 10.71 1.09 15.14
CA ALA A 78 10.36 0.62 16.48
C ALA A 78 9.02 1.18 16.95
N THR A 79 8.77 2.47 16.70
CA THR A 79 7.51 3.11 17.04
C THR A 79 6.34 2.49 16.28
N ILE A 80 6.51 2.25 14.99
CA ILE A 80 5.48 1.63 14.16
C ILE A 80 5.18 0.22 14.63
N ASN A 81 6.21 -0.55 14.99
CA ASN A 81 6.04 -1.90 15.51
C ASN A 81 5.24 -1.88 16.83
N ARG A 82 5.52 -0.93 17.70
CA ARG A 82 4.75 -0.78 18.95
C ARG A 82 3.30 -0.44 18.68
N MET A 83 3.05 0.44 17.71
CA MET A 83 1.69 0.79 17.32
C MET A 83 0.96 -0.41 16.76
N SER A 84 1.63 -1.22 15.94
CA SER A 84 1.04 -2.44 15.39
C SER A 84 0.69 -3.45 16.47
N GLU A 85 1.58 -3.61 17.46
CA GLU A 85 1.32 -4.48 18.60
C GLU A 85 0.11 -3.99 19.41
N LEU A 86 0.05 -2.69 19.65
CA LEU A 86 -1.07 -2.08 20.39
C LEU A 86 -2.39 -2.31 19.64
N LEU A 87 -2.41 -2.11 18.33
CA LEU A 87 -3.59 -2.39 17.52
C LEU A 87 -3.99 -3.86 17.59
N GLY A 88 -3.01 -4.74 17.61
CA GLY A 88 -3.27 -6.17 17.77
C GLY A 88 -3.92 -6.49 19.10
N GLN A 89 -3.45 -5.86 20.17
CA GLN A 89 -4.03 -6.01 21.49
C GLN A 89 -5.47 -5.50 21.55
N VAL A 90 -5.70 -4.34 20.95
CA VAL A 90 -7.05 -3.76 20.90
C VAL A 90 -8.01 -4.70 20.16
N ARG A 91 -7.58 -5.26 19.05
CA ARG A 91 -8.39 -6.22 18.28
C ARG A 91 -8.72 -7.47 19.10
N LYS A 92 -7.77 -7.96 19.85
CA LYS A 92 -8.00 -9.12 20.73
C LYS A 92 -9.04 -8.81 21.80
N ILE A 93 -8.95 -7.63 22.39
CA ILE A 93 -9.90 -7.17 23.39
C ILE A 93 -11.30 -7.03 22.79
N GLU A 94 -11.38 -6.44 21.62
CA GLU A 94 -12.66 -6.32 20.91
C GLU A 94 -13.28 -7.67 20.63
N ASN A 95 -12.48 -8.61 20.14
CA ASN A 95 -12.94 -9.97 19.87
C ASN A 95 -13.42 -10.66 21.13
N TYR A 96 -12.69 -10.49 22.24
CA TYR A 96 -13.09 -11.04 23.53
C TYR A 96 -14.43 -10.46 23.98
N HIS A 97 -14.61 -9.15 23.83
CA HIS A 97 -15.87 -8.49 24.19
C HIS A 97 -17.04 -8.99 23.37
N GLN A 98 -16.84 -9.23 22.10
CA GLN A 98 -17.87 -9.77 21.23
C GLN A 98 -18.29 -11.17 21.67
N LYS A 99 -17.32 -12.03 21.96
CA LYS A 99 -17.60 -13.38 22.45
C LYS A 99 -18.33 -13.36 23.79
N ARG A 100 -17.87 -12.50 24.68
CA ARG A 100 -18.48 -12.38 26.00
C ARG A 100 -19.92 -11.87 25.89
N PHE A 101 -20.18 -11.01 24.95
CA PHE A 101 -21.51 -10.49 24.73
C PHE A 101 -22.47 -11.57 24.26
N TYR A 102 -22.03 -12.43 23.38
CA TYR A 102 -22.84 -13.52 22.86
C TYR A 102 -23.14 -14.58 23.92
N VAL A 103 -22.14 -14.96 24.71
CA VAL A 103 -22.29 -16.00 25.71
C VAL A 103 -23.37 -15.63 26.76
N PRO A 104 -23.32 -14.46 27.38
CA PRO A 104 -24.39 -14.05 28.33
C PRO A 104 -25.76 -14.03 27.69
N LYS A 105 -25.86 -13.62 26.45
CA LYS A 105 -27.11 -13.56 25.75
C LYS A 105 -27.79 -14.90 25.63
N VAL A 106 -27.02 -15.93 25.32
CA VAL A 106 -27.51 -17.30 25.23
C VAL A 106 -27.98 -17.78 26.59
N VAL A 107 -27.19 -17.55 27.60
CA VAL A 107 -27.52 -17.93 28.97
C VAL A 107 -28.78 -17.19 29.45
N SER A 108 -28.89 -15.91 29.15
CA SER A 108 -30.03 -15.10 29.53
C SER A 108 -31.35 -15.63 28.96
N SER A 109 -31.31 -16.10 27.73
CA SER A 109 -32.51 -16.66 27.12
C SER A 109 -32.95 -17.95 27.80
N GLN A 110 -32.05 -18.66 28.43
CA GLN A 110 -32.37 -19.87 29.20
C GLN A 110 -32.89 -19.53 30.60
N ASN A 111 -32.26 -18.55 31.21
CA ASN A 111 -32.66 -18.13 32.53
C ASN A 111 -33.79 -17.23 32.56
N ILE A 112 -33.91 -16.39 31.67
CA ILE A 112 -34.71 -15.47 31.60
C ILE A 112 -34.97 -14.50 32.19
N LYS A 113 -34.65 -13.90 32.45
CA LYS A 113 -34.46 -13.28 33.03
C LYS A 113 -33.72 -12.48 33.41
N ASP A 114 -33.50 -11.59 33.57
CA ASP A 114 -32.66 -10.85 33.99
C ASP A 114 -31.96 -10.02 33.38
N ASN A 115 -32.21 -9.09 33.44
CA ASN A 115 -31.43 -8.26 33.06
C ASN A 115 -31.24 -7.40 32.57
N PRO A 116 -31.50 -6.78 32.55
CA PRO A 116 -30.97 -6.00 31.98
C PRO A 116 -30.59 -5.19 31.93
N SER A 117 -30.54 -4.72 31.77
CA SER A 117 -29.84 -4.35 31.48
C SER A 117 -29.30 -3.84 31.54
N ARG A 118 -29.23 -3.59 31.55
CA ARG A 118 -28.47 -3.48 31.48
C ARG A 118 -27.93 -3.19 31.22
N ASP A 119 -28.50 -2.87 31.61
CA ASP A 119 -28.03 -3.04 31.41
C ASP A 119 -27.68 -2.93 31.15
N ASP A 120 -27.99 -2.53 31.45
CA ASP A 120 -27.62 -2.80 31.22
C ASP A 120 -27.27 -2.52 30.87
N MET A 121 -27.19 -2.05 30.88
CA MET A 121 -26.77 -2.15 30.48
C MET A 121 -26.24 -1.90 30.31
N ALA A 122 -26.84 -1.72 30.86
CA ALA A 122 -26.50 -1.87 30.70
C ALA A 122 -26.04 -1.73 30.72
N ASN A 123 -26.27 -1.57 30.89
CA ASN A 123 -25.84 -1.83 31.00
C ASN A 123 -25.28 -1.95 30.86
N ALA A 124 -25.34 -1.94 30.94
CA ALA A 124 -24.82 -2.37 30.76
C ALA A 124 -24.26 -2.34 30.72
N SER A 125 -24.39 -2.33 30.74
CA SER A 125 -23.87 -2.52 30.84
C SER A 125 -23.51 -2.51 30.78
#